data_cc2db4bcaccfa42a98ffffc8a032dd9d
#
_entry.id   cc2db4bcaccfa42a98ffffc8a032dd9d
#
_cell.length_a   1.000
_cell.length_b   1.000
_cell.length_c   1.000
_cell.angle_alpha   90.00
_cell.angle_beta   90.00
_cell.angle_gamma   90.00
#
_symmetry.space_group_name_H-M   'P 1'
#
loop_
_entity.id
_entity.type
_entity.pdbx_description
1 polymer ?
#
loop_
_entity_poly.entity_id
_entity_poly.type
_entity_poly.pdbx_seq_one_letter_code
_entity_poly.pdbx_strand_id
1 'polypeptide(L)'
;MALSRRDFLKVGGSACIVAGAGAALAGCSPSGGSPDSPKPAEGGADASVVGYEPVSFDQETDILIIGTGYAGLAAAMAPALAGKKIVLAEKQQMMGGDSAGSCCFMFANGTQLQLDAGIPTTIDEYWEGAKEKQTAGFDQYDWYPEWVKGKTYANTKFVDSAINDFGAKFQKPASDEELPRLAASVILPGDGIGTGGINILTPIAAKLEELGAEFMYNSRAIALIKDPEGAVIGARFEDTEKGTITDIKATATVLATGGFADNGEMVQRYIPDWANYAQLVHGCMGEGHKLGVAAGGALSGMDSSFTYCNLMGDIPNCTTWGYWTPIVLVLPNGKRFIKEDQSHDAAIAAVEAGYREWWSIFDQKAFDARCIAASVESNIKTHEDAYVTANTLDELAAGMDVPAETLKATFARYDELVAAGEDTDFEKKAWLNSLEPPYHALRLNVCRYKTSGGFMVGPNNQVLDKEDKEIPGLYAAGAVTTLSYASVSTCMATGYYVGETLAAL
;
A
#
# COMPACT_ATOMS: atom_id res chain seq x y z
N MET A 1 -2.24 20.29 -19.15
CA MET A 1 -2.30 21.17 -17.95
C MET A 1 -2.10 20.27 -16.77
N ALA A 2 -1.00 20.40 -16.04
CA ALA A 2 -0.79 19.61 -14.84
C ALA A 2 -1.85 19.99 -13.80
N LEU A 3 -2.58 19.00 -13.29
CA LEU A 3 -3.51 19.20 -12.18
C LEU A 3 -2.72 19.67 -10.96
N SER A 4 -3.21 20.69 -10.26
CA SER A 4 -2.57 21.14 -9.03
C SER A 4 -2.78 20.11 -7.91
N ARG A 5 -1.87 20.08 -6.90
CA ARG A 5 -2.01 19.26 -5.69
C ARG A 5 -3.42 19.29 -5.07
N ARG A 6 -4.07 20.46 -5.09
CA ARG A 6 -5.43 20.63 -4.55
C ARG A 6 -6.50 19.97 -5.41
N ASP A 7 -6.32 19.91 -6.71
CA ASP A 7 -7.32 19.32 -7.60
C ASP A 7 -7.21 17.80 -7.60
N PHE A 8 -5.99 17.25 -7.51
CA PHE A 8 -5.73 15.83 -7.35
C PHE A 8 -6.31 15.27 -6.04
N LEU A 9 -6.12 15.99 -4.92
CA LEU A 9 -6.66 15.60 -3.61
C LEU A 9 -8.19 15.66 -3.56
N LYS A 10 -8.82 16.57 -4.29
CA LYS A 10 -10.28 16.66 -4.36
C LYS A 10 -10.93 15.52 -5.15
N VAL A 11 -10.26 15.00 -6.16
CA VAL A 11 -10.75 13.88 -6.98
C VAL A 11 -10.45 12.53 -6.31
N GLY A 12 -9.33 12.42 -5.60
CA GLY A 12 -8.89 11.18 -4.93
C GLY A 12 -9.44 10.93 -3.53
N GLY A 13 -9.98 11.97 -2.86
CA GLY A 13 -10.26 11.98 -1.43
C GLY A 13 -11.47 11.20 -0.92
N SER A 14 -12.10 10.36 -1.70
CA SER A 14 -13.26 9.61 -1.23
C SER A 14 -13.28 8.13 -1.56
N ALA A 15 -12.23 7.60 -2.12
CA ALA A 15 -12.15 6.17 -2.34
C ALA A 15 -10.83 5.67 -1.84
N CYS A 16 -10.88 4.94 -0.80
CA CYS A 16 -9.84 4.06 -0.36
C CYS A 16 -8.92 4.58 0.65
N ILE A 17 -8.59 3.88 1.64
CA ILE A 17 -7.64 3.01 1.65
C ILE A 17 -6.99 2.64 2.79
N VAL A 18 -6.47 1.69 2.99
CA VAL A 18 -5.62 1.33 4.03
C VAL A 18 -4.56 0.37 3.70
N ALA A 19 -3.46 0.45 4.18
CA ALA A 19 -2.76 -0.70 4.67
C ALA A 19 -1.54 -0.28 5.42
N GLY A 20 -1.27 -0.88 6.47
CA GLY A 20 -0.05 -0.79 7.15
C GLY A 20 0.81 -1.98 7.07
N ALA A 21 2.03 -1.86 7.31
CA ALA A 21 2.90 -2.99 7.51
C ALA A 21 3.91 -2.69 8.60
N GLY A 22 4.06 -3.58 9.51
CA GLY A 22 5.19 -3.56 10.42
C GLY A 22 6.17 -4.65 10.03
N ALA A 23 7.40 -4.31 9.84
CA ALA A 23 8.50 -5.25 9.90
C ALA A 23 9.47 -4.77 10.96
N ALA A 24 9.84 -5.65 11.86
CA ALA A 24 10.72 -5.36 12.96
C ALA A 24 12.02 -4.70 12.49
N LEU A 25 12.27 -3.48 12.93
CA LEU A 25 13.55 -2.83 12.81
C LEU A 25 14.02 -2.43 14.21
N ALA A 26 15.11 -3.04 14.61
CA ALA A 26 15.82 -2.69 15.83
C ALA A 26 16.18 -1.21 15.81
N GLY A 27 15.82 -0.52 16.89
CA GLY A 27 16.02 0.90 17.05
C GLY A 27 17.48 1.32 16.97
N CYS A 28 17.69 2.50 16.41
CA CYS A 28 18.90 3.28 16.59
C CYS A 28 18.57 4.57 17.33
N SER A 29 18.79 4.56 18.62
CA SER A 29 18.95 5.78 19.38
C SER A 29 20.31 6.41 19.09
N PRO A 30 20.44 7.74 18.95
CA PRO A 30 21.72 8.37 18.73
C PRO A 30 22.43 8.59 20.08
N SER A 31 23.31 7.68 20.47
CA SER A 31 24.34 7.98 21.45
C SER A 31 25.54 7.04 21.26
N GLY A 32 26.67 7.63 20.88
CA GLY A 32 28.00 7.13 21.14
C GLY A 32 28.53 6.08 20.17
N GLY A 33 29.52 6.47 19.41
CA GLY A 33 30.19 5.72 18.37
C GLY A 33 30.54 4.27 18.69
N SER A 34 30.28 3.44 17.71
CA SER A 34 30.93 2.16 17.49
C SER A 34 31.21 2.00 16.01
N PRO A 35 32.35 1.38 15.66
CA PRO A 35 32.82 1.31 14.29
C PRO A 35 32.14 0.16 13.54
N ASP A 36 32.04 0.34 12.22
CA ASP A 36 31.70 -0.66 11.23
C ASP A 36 30.23 -1.15 11.19
N SER A 37 29.34 -0.23 10.85
CA SER A 37 28.18 -0.60 10.02
C SER A 37 28.69 -0.76 8.57
N PRO A 38 28.31 -1.81 7.84
CA PRO A 38 28.63 -1.86 6.43
C PRO A 38 27.99 -0.65 5.76
N LYS A 39 28.82 0.20 5.14
CA LYS A 39 28.33 1.24 4.24
C LYS A 39 27.34 0.61 3.26
N PRO A 40 26.20 1.24 2.97
CA PRO A 40 25.43 0.87 1.81
C PRO A 40 26.40 0.88 0.63
N ALA A 41 26.39 -0.16 -0.16
CA ALA A 41 27.24 -0.26 -1.34
C ALA A 41 26.98 0.99 -2.20
N GLU A 42 27.95 1.90 -2.22
CA GLU A 42 27.98 3.00 -3.16
C GLU A 42 28.13 2.39 -4.56
N GLY A 43 27.16 2.67 -5.42
CA GLY A 43 27.24 2.31 -6.83
C GLY A 43 26.36 1.15 -7.25
N GLY A 44 25.04 1.30 -7.11
CA GLY A 44 24.15 0.63 -8.05
C GLY A 44 24.43 1.21 -9.43
N ALA A 45 24.95 0.40 -10.35
CA ALA A 45 25.03 0.79 -11.76
C ALA A 45 23.68 1.38 -12.17
N ASP A 46 23.67 2.54 -12.81
CA ASP A 46 22.46 3.13 -13.35
C ASP A 46 21.74 2.06 -14.16
N ALA A 47 20.44 1.84 -13.86
CA ALA A 47 19.63 0.95 -14.66
C ALA A 47 19.70 1.42 -16.10
N SER A 48 20.27 0.59 -16.96
CA SER A 48 20.48 0.91 -18.36
C SER A 48 19.59 0.01 -19.23
N VAL A 49 19.17 0.51 -20.36
CA VAL A 49 18.74 -0.35 -21.46
C VAL A 49 19.99 -0.97 -22.02
N VAL A 50 20.06 -2.27 -22.01
CA VAL A 50 21.03 -2.97 -22.85
C VAL A 50 20.45 -2.89 -24.26
N GLY A 51 21.06 -2.04 -25.10
CA GLY A 51 20.77 -2.05 -26.54
C GLY A 51 21.01 -3.46 -27.04
N TYR A 52 20.20 -3.91 -28.00
CA TYR A 52 20.29 -5.21 -28.58
C TYR A 52 21.71 -5.42 -29.19
N GLU A 53 22.58 -6.02 -28.43
CA GLU A 53 23.63 -6.91 -28.94
C GLU A 53 23.05 -8.31 -28.82
N PRO A 54 23.32 -9.25 -29.71
CA PRO A 54 22.77 -10.60 -29.58
C PRO A 54 23.19 -11.21 -28.26
N VAL A 55 22.32 -11.04 -27.29
CA VAL A 55 22.48 -11.61 -25.96
C VAL A 55 22.18 -13.09 -26.10
N SER A 56 23.09 -13.94 -25.67
CA SER A 56 22.72 -15.32 -25.47
C SER A 56 21.93 -15.39 -24.18
N PHE A 57 20.63 -15.59 -24.29
CA PHE A 57 19.76 -15.74 -23.13
C PHE A 57 20.08 -17.04 -22.39
N ASP A 58 20.15 -16.95 -21.06
CA ASP A 58 20.37 -18.11 -20.20
C ASP A 58 19.06 -18.90 -20.00
N GLN A 59 17.91 -18.21 -20.11
CA GLN A 59 16.58 -18.79 -19.91
C GLN A 59 15.55 -18.11 -20.81
N GLU A 60 14.50 -18.86 -21.18
CA GLU A 60 13.33 -18.34 -21.89
C GLU A 60 12.04 -18.69 -21.15
N THR A 61 11.11 -17.71 -21.08
CA THR A 61 9.79 -17.87 -20.48
C THR A 61 8.73 -17.16 -21.33
N ASP A 62 7.46 -17.46 -21.11
CA ASP A 62 6.37 -16.70 -21.75
C ASP A 62 6.21 -15.33 -21.06
N ILE A 63 6.21 -15.35 -19.73
CA ILE A 63 5.95 -14.16 -18.91
C ILE A 63 7.04 -14.02 -17.84
N LEU A 64 7.68 -12.87 -17.80
CA LEU A 64 8.64 -12.48 -16.80
C LEU A 64 8.03 -11.38 -15.90
N ILE A 65 7.95 -11.63 -14.60
CA ILE A 65 7.41 -10.69 -13.62
C ILE A 65 8.53 -10.24 -12.71
N ILE A 66 8.76 -8.93 -12.62
CA ILE A 66 9.80 -8.31 -11.79
C ILE A 66 9.15 -7.74 -10.54
N GLY A 67 9.35 -8.42 -9.42
CA GLY A 67 8.76 -8.15 -8.10
C GLY A 67 7.65 -9.14 -7.72
N THR A 68 7.69 -9.60 -6.46
CA THR A 68 6.79 -10.63 -5.91
C THR A 68 5.84 -10.10 -4.83
N GLY A 69 5.57 -8.79 -4.86
CA GLY A 69 4.50 -8.19 -4.06
C GLY A 69 3.11 -8.56 -4.58
N TYR A 70 2.07 -7.96 -4.01
CA TYR A 70 0.68 -8.21 -4.44
C TYR A 70 0.47 -8.11 -5.94
N ALA A 71 1.01 -7.07 -6.58
CA ALA A 71 0.83 -6.86 -8.00
C ALA A 71 1.49 -7.97 -8.84
N GLY A 72 2.68 -8.40 -8.46
CA GLY A 72 3.40 -9.46 -9.17
C GLY A 72 2.75 -10.82 -9.03
N LEU A 73 2.40 -11.23 -7.80
CA LEU A 73 1.71 -12.52 -7.61
C LEU A 73 0.33 -12.52 -8.27
N ALA A 74 -0.43 -11.43 -8.16
CA ALA A 74 -1.73 -11.32 -8.83
C ALA A 74 -1.61 -11.39 -10.36
N ALA A 75 -0.55 -10.80 -10.95
CA ALA A 75 -0.29 -10.87 -12.38
C ALA A 75 0.08 -12.28 -12.86
N ALA A 76 0.59 -13.13 -11.97
CA ALA A 76 0.93 -14.52 -12.29
C ALA A 76 -0.27 -15.46 -12.27
N MET A 77 -1.36 -15.13 -11.53
CA MET A 77 -2.44 -16.09 -11.23
C MET A 77 -3.17 -16.60 -12.48
N ALA A 78 -3.76 -15.70 -13.26
CA ALA A 78 -4.51 -16.09 -14.46
C ALA A 78 -3.63 -16.78 -15.53
N PRO A 79 -2.40 -16.30 -15.84
CA PRO A 79 -1.51 -16.99 -16.76
C PRO A 79 -1.09 -18.38 -16.27
N ALA A 80 -0.85 -18.56 -14.96
CA ALA A 80 -0.50 -19.87 -14.41
C ALA A 80 -1.64 -20.90 -14.61
N LEU A 81 -2.87 -20.46 -14.34
CA LEU A 81 -4.06 -21.29 -14.61
C LEU A 81 -4.23 -21.59 -16.10
N ALA A 82 -3.77 -20.71 -17.00
CA ALA A 82 -3.75 -20.93 -18.44
C ALA A 82 -2.54 -21.77 -18.93
N GLY A 83 -1.68 -22.24 -18.04
CA GLY A 83 -0.55 -23.09 -18.35
C GLY A 83 0.64 -22.38 -19.01
N LYS A 84 0.75 -21.05 -18.87
CA LYS A 84 1.90 -20.25 -19.34
C LYS A 84 3.13 -20.54 -18.50
N LYS A 85 4.30 -20.47 -19.11
CA LYS A 85 5.59 -20.48 -18.38
C LYS A 85 5.80 -19.12 -17.75
N ILE A 86 6.08 -19.07 -16.46
CA ILE A 86 6.21 -17.83 -15.69
C ILE A 86 7.49 -17.87 -14.87
N VAL A 87 8.27 -16.80 -14.93
CA VAL A 87 9.36 -16.52 -14.01
C VAL A 87 9.01 -15.28 -13.21
N LEU A 88 9.07 -15.38 -11.88
CA LEU A 88 8.95 -14.27 -10.95
C LEU A 88 10.32 -13.97 -10.33
N ALA A 89 10.87 -12.80 -10.58
CA ALA A 89 12.15 -12.37 -10.03
C ALA A 89 11.95 -11.40 -8.86
N GLU A 90 12.63 -11.68 -7.74
CA GLU A 90 12.60 -10.88 -6.51
C GLU A 90 14.03 -10.54 -6.09
N LYS A 91 14.31 -9.27 -5.82
CA LYS A 91 15.64 -8.82 -5.38
C LYS A 91 16.00 -9.22 -3.96
N GLN A 92 14.98 -9.46 -3.12
CA GLN A 92 15.14 -9.92 -1.76
C GLN A 92 15.23 -11.45 -1.68
N GLN A 93 15.64 -11.94 -0.53
CA GLN A 93 15.73 -13.39 -0.26
C GLN A 93 14.36 -14.07 -0.03
N MET A 94 13.29 -13.28 0.02
CA MET A 94 11.92 -13.77 0.23
C MET A 94 10.92 -12.90 -0.53
N MET A 95 9.77 -13.48 -0.84
CA MET A 95 8.68 -12.78 -1.53
C MET A 95 8.00 -11.73 -0.66
N GLY A 96 7.27 -10.84 -1.32
CA GLY A 96 6.25 -10.00 -0.74
C GLY A 96 6.59 -8.54 -0.60
N GLY A 97 7.85 -8.16 -0.37
CA GLY A 97 8.23 -6.76 -0.16
C GLY A 97 7.28 -6.05 0.82
N ASP A 98 6.89 -4.82 0.52
CA ASP A 98 5.94 -4.04 1.34
C ASP A 98 4.58 -4.74 1.53
N SER A 99 4.20 -5.60 0.59
CA SER A 99 2.92 -6.31 0.63
C SER A 99 2.86 -7.35 1.74
N ALA A 100 3.99 -7.99 2.09
CA ALA A 100 4.07 -9.02 3.12
C ALA A 100 3.59 -8.50 4.48
N GLY A 101 3.95 -7.26 4.80
CA GLY A 101 3.58 -6.61 6.05
C GLY A 101 2.25 -5.87 6.00
N SER A 102 1.45 -5.97 4.95
CA SER A 102 0.14 -5.31 4.91
C SER A 102 -0.85 -5.93 5.90
N CYS A 103 -1.79 -5.12 6.38
CA CYS A 103 -2.75 -5.53 7.39
C CYS A 103 -4.15 -5.02 7.09
N CYS A 104 -5.09 -5.43 7.91
CA CYS A 104 -6.47 -4.97 8.01
C CYS A 104 -7.38 -5.48 6.89
N PHE A 105 -7.52 -4.78 5.78
CA PHE A 105 -8.52 -5.11 4.78
C PHE A 105 -8.13 -4.60 3.39
N MET A 106 -8.80 -5.12 2.38
CA MET A 106 -8.78 -4.58 1.02
C MET A 106 -10.19 -4.23 0.57
N PHE A 107 -10.31 -3.22 -0.26
CA PHE A 107 -11.58 -2.91 -0.91
C PHE A 107 -11.83 -3.88 -2.05
N ALA A 108 -12.95 -4.57 -1.96
CA ALA A 108 -13.49 -5.42 -3.01
C ALA A 108 -15.02 -5.40 -2.92
N ASN A 109 -15.72 -5.54 -4.02
CA ASN A 109 -17.16 -5.44 -4.06
C ASN A 109 -17.74 -6.60 -4.83
N GLY A 110 -18.84 -7.18 -4.31
CA GLY A 110 -19.54 -8.25 -4.98
C GLY A 110 -18.76 -9.58 -5.04
N THR A 111 -17.81 -9.79 -4.14
CA THR A 111 -17.12 -11.08 -4.00
C THR A 111 -18.08 -12.14 -3.46
N GLN A 112 -17.82 -13.40 -3.81
CA GLN A 112 -18.62 -14.50 -3.25
C GLN A 112 -18.60 -14.51 -1.71
N LEU A 113 -17.44 -14.16 -1.11
CA LEU A 113 -17.31 -14.04 0.34
C LEU A 113 -18.28 -13.00 0.95
N GLN A 114 -18.48 -11.87 0.27
CA GLN A 114 -19.42 -10.83 0.71
C GLN A 114 -20.87 -11.26 0.53
N LEU A 115 -21.19 -11.85 -0.60
CA LEU A 115 -22.53 -12.39 -0.87
C LEU A 115 -22.93 -13.48 0.16
N ASP A 116 -22.01 -14.38 0.50
CA ASP A 116 -22.21 -15.41 1.53
C ASP A 116 -22.36 -14.81 2.94
N ALA A 117 -21.81 -13.62 3.18
CA ALA A 117 -21.97 -12.89 4.42
C ALA A 117 -23.27 -12.05 4.48
N GLY A 118 -24.11 -12.13 3.44
CA GLY A 118 -25.39 -11.41 3.36
C GLY A 118 -25.26 -9.96 2.88
N ILE A 119 -24.14 -9.57 2.31
CA ILE A 119 -23.94 -8.26 1.67
C ILE A 119 -24.41 -8.37 0.22
N PRO A 120 -25.56 -7.80 -0.15
CA PRO A 120 -26.20 -8.12 -1.43
C PRO A 120 -25.65 -7.37 -2.64
N THR A 121 -24.78 -6.38 -2.42
CA THR A 121 -24.28 -5.51 -3.49
C THR A 121 -23.40 -6.30 -4.45
N THR A 122 -23.85 -6.45 -5.68
CA THR A 122 -23.06 -7.07 -6.76
C THR A 122 -22.00 -6.09 -7.29
N ILE A 123 -21.02 -6.64 -8.01
CA ILE A 123 -19.99 -5.80 -8.66
C ILE A 123 -20.61 -4.89 -9.73
N ASP A 124 -21.66 -5.33 -10.42
CA ASP A 124 -22.36 -4.51 -11.41
C ASP A 124 -23.07 -3.31 -10.77
N GLU A 125 -23.79 -3.54 -9.67
CA GLU A 125 -24.45 -2.47 -8.91
C GLU A 125 -23.44 -1.48 -8.33
N TYR A 126 -22.33 -1.99 -7.81
CA TYR A 126 -21.24 -1.13 -7.34
C TYR A 126 -20.68 -0.27 -8.47
N TRP A 127 -20.39 -0.88 -9.64
CA TRP A 127 -19.85 -0.16 -10.79
C TRP A 127 -20.81 0.95 -11.27
N GLU A 128 -22.09 0.65 -11.41
CA GLU A 128 -23.08 1.65 -11.83
C GLU A 128 -23.16 2.83 -10.85
N GLY A 129 -22.99 2.60 -9.56
CA GLY A 129 -22.98 3.67 -8.54
C GLY A 129 -21.66 4.45 -8.45
N ALA A 130 -20.55 3.89 -8.92
CA ALA A 130 -19.21 4.45 -8.72
C ALA A 130 -18.55 4.99 -10.00
N LYS A 131 -19.02 4.61 -11.18
CA LYS A 131 -18.35 4.83 -12.47
C LYS A 131 -18.00 6.29 -12.74
N GLU A 132 -18.94 7.23 -12.55
CA GLU A 132 -18.69 8.65 -12.79
C GLU A 132 -17.50 9.18 -11.96
N LYS A 133 -17.45 8.79 -10.70
CA LYS A 133 -16.38 9.22 -9.78
C LYS A 133 -15.06 8.55 -10.10
N GLN A 134 -15.08 7.27 -10.45
CA GLN A 134 -13.87 6.51 -10.73
C GLN A 134 -13.23 6.86 -12.06
N THR A 135 -14.00 7.32 -13.04
CA THR A 135 -13.50 7.69 -14.35
C THR A 135 -13.16 9.18 -14.50
N ALA A 136 -13.49 10.00 -13.51
CA ALA A 136 -13.21 11.43 -13.54
C ALA A 136 -11.71 11.75 -13.57
N GLY A 137 -11.32 12.76 -14.33
CA GLY A 137 -9.97 13.33 -14.34
C GLY A 137 -9.02 12.77 -15.40
N PHE A 138 -9.48 11.82 -16.23
CA PHE A 138 -8.70 11.25 -17.33
C PHE A 138 -9.47 11.28 -18.67
N ASP A 139 -10.26 12.33 -18.87
CA ASP A 139 -11.14 12.49 -20.03
C ASP A 139 -10.38 12.56 -21.38
N GLN A 140 -9.06 12.78 -21.33
CA GLN A 140 -8.20 12.76 -22.50
C GLN A 140 -7.96 11.36 -23.09
N TYR A 141 -8.31 10.32 -22.36
CA TYR A 141 -8.12 8.92 -22.77
C TYR A 141 -9.47 8.21 -22.95
N ASP A 142 -9.91 8.04 -24.17
CA ASP A 142 -11.19 7.38 -24.51
C ASP A 142 -11.29 5.93 -23.97
N TRP A 143 -10.15 5.26 -23.82
CA TRP A 143 -10.07 3.89 -23.31
C TRP A 143 -10.13 3.80 -21.75
N TYR A 144 -9.92 4.91 -21.06
CA TYR A 144 -9.77 4.89 -19.60
C TYR A 144 -11.00 4.38 -18.82
N PRO A 145 -12.25 4.74 -19.19
CA PRO A 145 -13.43 4.21 -18.48
C PRO A 145 -13.54 2.69 -18.52
N GLU A 146 -13.26 2.06 -19.65
CA GLU A 146 -13.30 0.60 -19.79
C GLU A 146 -12.13 -0.05 -19.03
N TRP A 147 -10.96 0.58 -19.02
CA TRP A 147 -9.81 0.12 -18.24
C TRP A 147 -10.12 0.14 -16.74
N VAL A 148 -10.70 1.24 -16.23
CA VAL A 148 -11.09 1.35 -14.80
C VAL A 148 -12.15 0.33 -14.44
N LYS A 149 -13.10 0.08 -15.34
CA LYS A 149 -14.08 -1.00 -15.16
C LYS A 149 -13.39 -2.36 -15.06
N GLY A 150 -12.55 -2.70 -16.03
CA GLY A 150 -11.78 -3.95 -16.04
C GLY A 150 -10.99 -4.15 -14.75
N LYS A 151 -10.25 -3.14 -14.30
CA LYS A 151 -9.53 -3.15 -13.03
C LYS A 151 -10.46 -3.35 -11.82
N THR A 152 -11.63 -2.70 -11.81
CA THR A 152 -12.58 -2.83 -10.70
C THR A 152 -13.13 -4.25 -10.60
N TYR A 153 -13.48 -4.86 -11.73
CA TYR A 153 -13.92 -6.26 -11.77
C TYR A 153 -12.78 -7.23 -11.45
N ALA A 154 -11.56 -6.94 -11.89
CA ALA A 154 -10.38 -7.74 -11.59
C ALA A 154 -10.12 -7.83 -10.07
N ASN A 155 -10.47 -6.81 -9.31
CA ASN A 155 -10.34 -6.84 -7.85
C ASN A 155 -11.25 -7.90 -7.21
N THR A 156 -12.49 -7.99 -7.65
CA THR A 156 -13.45 -9.02 -7.22
C THR A 156 -12.97 -10.41 -7.63
N LYS A 157 -12.60 -10.56 -8.89
CA LYS A 157 -12.07 -11.83 -9.44
C LYS A 157 -10.80 -12.29 -8.73
N PHE A 158 -9.91 -11.33 -8.36
CA PHE A 158 -8.73 -11.67 -7.58
C PHE A 158 -9.10 -12.35 -6.26
N VAL A 159 -10.05 -11.77 -5.48
CA VAL A 159 -10.46 -12.35 -4.19
C VAL A 159 -11.05 -13.73 -4.39
N ASP A 160 -11.97 -13.86 -5.34
CA ASP A 160 -12.66 -15.13 -5.59
C ASP A 160 -11.68 -16.20 -6.09
N SER A 161 -10.78 -15.89 -7.01
CA SER A 161 -9.74 -16.81 -7.49
C SER A 161 -8.70 -17.12 -6.39
N ALA A 162 -8.28 -16.13 -5.60
CA ALA A 162 -7.36 -16.35 -4.48
C ALA A 162 -7.94 -17.38 -3.49
N ILE A 163 -9.24 -17.34 -3.24
CA ILE A 163 -9.92 -18.31 -2.35
C ILE A 163 -10.07 -19.67 -3.06
N ASN A 164 -10.66 -19.68 -4.25
CA ASN A 164 -11.13 -20.90 -4.90
C ASN A 164 -10.02 -21.70 -5.58
N ASP A 165 -9.07 -20.99 -6.22
CA ASP A 165 -8.03 -21.62 -7.04
C ASP A 165 -6.68 -21.70 -6.30
N PHE A 166 -6.41 -20.71 -5.42
CA PHE A 166 -5.12 -20.56 -4.74
C PHE A 166 -5.15 -20.85 -3.24
N GLY A 167 -6.31 -21.15 -2.66
CA GLY A 167 -6.43 -21.57 -1.26
C GLY A 167 -6.19 -20.47 -0.22
N ALA A 168 -6.17 -19.21 -0.63
CA ALA A 168 -6.09 -18.08 0.30
C ALA A 168 -7.36 -17.99 1.15
N LYS A 169 -7.21 -17.46 2.37
CA LYS A 169 -8.32 -17.32 3.30
C LYS A 169 -8.46 -15.84 3.68
N PHE A 170 -9.68 -15.35 3.61
CA PHE A 170 -10.04 -14.03 4.10
C PHE A 170 -10.96 -14.18 5.31
N GLN A 171 -10.86 -13.27 6.26
CA GLN A 171 -11.74 -13.27 7.43
C GLN A 171 -13.10 -12.70 7.06
N LYS A 172 -14.17 -13.31 7.58
CA LYS A 172 -15.51 -12.73 7.52
C LYS A 172 -15.61 -11.55 8.52
N PRO A 173 -16.46 -10.56 8.23
CA PRO A 173 -16.82 -9.54 9.22
C PRO A 173 -17.33 -10.19 10.51
N ALA A 174 -16.98 -9.62 11.66
CA ALA A 174 -17.31 -10.23 12.94
C ALA A 174 -18.68 -9.81 13.48
N SER A 175 -19.20 -8.67 13.10
CA SER A 175 -20.44 -8.12 13.61
C SER A 175 -21.23 -7.36 12.56
N ASP A 176 -22.56 -7.20 12.78
CA ASP A 176 -23.42 -6.39 11.93
C ASP A 176 -23.04 -4.90 11.99
N GLU A 177 -22.40 -4.44 13.06
CA GLU A 177 -21.89 -3.07 13.19
C GLU A 177 -20.71 -2.81 12.25
N GLU A 178 -19.93 -3.84 11.94
CA GLU A 178 -18.83 -3.77 10.96
C GLU A 178 -19.35 -3.80 9.52
N LEU A 179 -20.45 -4.48 9.25
CA LEU A 179 -20.98 -4.72 7.91
C LEU A 179 -21.21 -3.47 7.05
N PRO A 180 -21.81 -2.37 7.54
CA PRO A 180 -22.04 -1.20 6.69
C PRO A 180 -20.77 -0.55 6.13
N ARG A 181 -19.65 -0.67 6.87
CA ARG A 181 -18.35 -0.15 6.43
C ARG A 181 -17.55 -1.16 5.65
N LEU A 182 -17.72 -2.43 5.97
CA LEU A 182 -17.06 -3.54 5.32
C LEU A 182 -17.83 -4.08 4.11
N ALA A 183 -18.99 -3.54 3.81
CA ALA A 183 -19.75 -3.90 2.61
C ALA A 183 -18.89 -3.75 1.33
N ALA A 184 -17.94 -2.82 1.33
CA ALA A 184 -16.98 -2.62 0.24
C ALA A 184 -15.58 -3.18 0.56
N SER A 185 -15.45 -4.14 1.49
CA SER A 185 -14.15 -4.63 1.93
C SER A 185 -14.17 -6.11 2.29
N VAL A 186 -13.02 -6.75 2.16
CA VAL A 186 -12.74 -8.08 2.73
C VAL A 186 -11.57 -7.95 3.71
N ILE A 187 -11.66 -8.65 4.84
CA ILE A 187 -10.65 -8.57 5.89
C ILE A 187 -9.52 -9.54 5.56
N LEU A 188 -8.29 -9.04 5.63
CA LEU A 188 -7.10 -9.88 5.49
C LEU A 188 -6.90 -10.74 6.75
N PRO A 189 -6.51 -12.01 6.59
CA PRO A 189 -6.29 -12.90 7.73
C PRO A 189 -5.02 -12.52 8.48
N GLY A 190 -5.08 -12.57 9.80
CA GLY A 190 -3.90 -12.35 10.62
C GLY A 190 -4.28 -12.15 12.08
N ASP A 191 -3.37 -12.51 12.97
CA ASP A 191 -3.55 -12.37 14.41
C ASP A 191 -3.05 -10.99 14.91
N GLY A 192 -2.77 -10.09 13.97
CA GLY A 192 -2.26 -8.75 14.28
C GLY A 192 -1.90 -7.96 13.04
N ILE A 193 -1.43 -6.73 13.27
CA ILE A 193 -0.95 -5.84 12.22
C ILE A 193 0.35 -6.41 11.64
N GLY A 194 0.47 -6.38 10.31
CA GLY A 194 1.68 -6.81 9.61
C GLY A 194 1.73 -8.30 9.24
N THR A 195 0.67 -9.07 9.50
CA THR A 195 0.63 -10.49 9.13
C THR A 195 -0.38 -10.83 8.04
N GLY A 196 -1.33 -9.91 7.75
CA GLY A 196 -2.38 -10.16 6.77
C GLY A 196 -1.85 -10.39 5.37
N GLY A 197 -0.87 -9.60 4.96
CA GLY A 197 -0.28 -9.71 3.63
C GLY A 197 0.38 -11.04 3.37
N ILE A 198 1.29 -11.45 4.24
CA ILE A 198 2.02 -12.71 4.06
C ILE A 198 1.08 -13.92 4.08
N ASN A 199 0.00 -13.86 4.87
CA ASN A 199 -1.00 -14.92 4.94
C ASN A 199 -1.84 -15.07 3.65
N ILE A 200 -1.97 -14.01 2.85
CA ILE A 200 -2.56 -14.06 1.51
C ILE A 200 -1.52 -14.50 0.47
N LEU A 201 -0.31 -13.94 0.53
CA LEU A 201 0.71 -14.19 -0.49
C LEU A 201 1.24 -15.63 -0.45
N THR A 202 1.41 -16.20 0.74
CA THR A 202 1.98 -17.55 0.91
C THR A 202 1.20 -18.65 0.16
N PRO A 203 -0.12 -18.82 0.34
CA PRO A 203 -0.85 -19.84 -0.40
C PRO A 203 -0.88 -19.57 -1.91
N ILE A 204 -0.91 -18.30 -2.33
CA ILE A 204 -0.85 -17.94 -3.75
C ILE A 204 0.50 -18.36 -4.34
N ALA A 205 1.61 -18.02 -3.69
CA ALA A 205 2.92 -18.39 -4.16
C ALA A 205 3.11 -19.93 -4.23
N ALA A 206 2.71 -20.64 -3.18
CA ALA A 206 2.79 -22.10 -3.16
C ALA A 206 2.00 -22.74 -4.31
N LYS A 207 0.82 -22.21 -4.62
CA LYS A 207 0.01 -22.72 -5.75
C LYS A 207 0.61 -22.34 -7.10
N LEU A 208 1.23 -21.16 -7.23
CA LEU A 208 1.96 -20.78 -8.44
C LEU A 208 3.13 -21.73 -8.71
N GLU A 209 3.91 -22.08 -7.67
CA GLU A 209 4.99 -23.09 -7.78
C GLU A 209 4.44 -24.47 -8.20
N GLU A 210 3.33 -24.90 -7.59
CA GLU A 210 2.64 -26.16 -7.97
C GLU A 210 2.21 -26.15 -9.45
N LEU A 211 1.81 -24.99 -9.97
CA LEU A 211 1.43 -24.80 -11.38
C LEU A 211 2.66 -24.61 -12.30
N GLY A 212 3.88 -24.64 -11.76
CA GLY A 212 5.13 -24.59 -12.52
C GLY A 212 5.72 -23.20 -12.69
N ALA A 213 5.26 -22.19 -11.97
CA ALA A 213 5.92 -20.90 -11.94
C ALA A 213 7.27 -20.99 -11.18
N GLU A 214 8.31 -20.37 -11.72
CA GLU A 214 9.62 -20.33 -11.13
C GLU A 214 9.85 -19.02 -10.35
N PHE A 215 10.32 -19.12 -9.11
CA PHE A 215 10.70 -17.98 -8.30
C PHE A 215 12.23 -17.84 -8.24
N MET A 216 12.72 -16.68 -8.64
CA MET A 216 14.13 -16.31 -8.56
C MET A 216 14.32 -15.25 -7.47
N TYR A 217 14.76 -15.68 -6.29
CA TYR A 217 15.09 -14.77 -5.19
C TYR A 217 16.52 -14.23 -5.33
N ASN A 218 16.85 -13.19 -4.56
CA ASN A 218 18.13 -12.47 -4.63
C ASN A 218 18.47 -11.97 -6.06
N SER A 219 17.46 -11.76 -6.89
CA SER A 219 17.59 -11.48 -8.32
C SER A 219 17.13 -10.07 -8.64
N ARG A 220 18.06 -9.13 -8.62
CA ARG A 220 17.79 -7.72 -8.91
C ARG A 220 17.82 -7.48 -10.41
N ALA A 221 16.69 -6.98 -10.96
CA ALA A 221 16.67 -6.54 -12.35
C ALA A 221 17.52 -5.27 -12.51
N ILE A 222 18.50 -5.31 -13.42
CA ILE A 222 19.45 -4.22 -13.66
C ILE A 222 19.30 -3.60 -15.04
N ALA A 223 18.66 -4.28 -16.00
CA ALA A 223 18.36 -3.74 -17.33
C ALA A 223 17.15 -4.45 -17.95
N LEU A 224 16.40 -3.74 -18.79
CA LEU A 224 15.48 -4.35 -19.74
C LEU A 224 16.18 -4.56 -21.08
N ILE A 225 15.92 -5.69 -21.72
CA ILE A 225 16.51 -6.07 -23.01
C ILE A 225 15.49 -5.75 -24.10
N LYS A 226 15.92 -5.00 -25.13
CA LYS A 226 15.08 -4.61 -26.26
C LYS A 226 15.59 -5.24 -27.55
N ASP A 227 14.67 -5.56 -28.45
CA ASP A 227 15.00 -5.91 -29.81
C ASP A 227 15.32 -4.66 -30.68
N PRO A 228 15.79 -4.83 -31.91
CA PRO A 228 16.07 -3.70 -32.79
C PRO A 228 14.85 -2.85 -33.14
N GLU A 229 13.66 -3.39 -33.06
CA GLU A 229 12.38 -2.73 -33.32
C GLU A 229 11.91 -1.93 -32.10
N GLY A 230 12.56 -2.11 -30.94
CA GLY A 230 12.30 -1.38 -29.71
C GLY A 230 11.33 -2.09 -28.74
N ALA A 231 10.89 -3.30 -29.06
CA ALA A 231 10.09 -4.10 -28.13
C ALA A 231 10.95 -4.63 -26.97
N VAL A 232 10.39 -4.69 -25.77
CA VAL A 232 11.03 -5.32 -24.62
C VAL A 232 10.84 -6.83 -24.75
N ILE A 233 11.96 -7.55 -24.84
CA ILE A 233 12.00 -9.01 -25.05
C ILE A 233 12.59 -9.77 -23.87
N GLY A 234 12.76 -9.11 -22.71
CA GLY A 234 13.28 -9.72 -21.51
C GLY A 234 14.01 -8.74 -20.59
N ALA A 235 14.74 -9.28 -19.63
CA ALA A 235 15.50 -8.47 -18.68
C ALA A 235 16.79 -9.18 -18.24
N ARG A 236 17.74 -8.37 -17.77
CA ARG A 236 18.99 -8.78 -17.14
C ARG A 236 18.90 -8.66 -15.65
N PHE A 237 19.34 -9.69 -14.98
CA PHE A 237 19.35 -9.79 -13.52
C PHE A 237 20.78 -9.94 -12.99
N GLU A 238 20.98 -9.39 -11.81
CA GLU A 238 22.14 -9.62 -10.97
C GLU A 238 21.72 -10.38 -9.72
N ASP A 239 22.37 -11.51 -9.45
CA ASP A 239 22.24 -12.19 -8.14
C ASP A 239 22.92 -11.31 -7.08
N THR A 240 22.15 -10.82 -6.11
CA THR A 240 22.61 -9.85 -5.10
C THR A 240 23.58 -10.45 -4.08
N GLU A 241 23.67 -11.77 -3.99
CA GLU A 241 24.62 -12.49 -3.11
C GLU A 241 25.90 -12.90 -3.87
N LYS A 242 25.78 -13.38 -5.10
CA LYS A 242 26.89 -13.96 -5.86
C LYS A 242 27.45 -13.01 -6.91
N GLY A 243 26.71 -11.95 -7.27
CA GLY A 243 27.09 -11.02 -8.35
C GLY A 243 27.07 -11.65 -9.76
N THR A 244 26.46 -12.81 -9.93
CA THR A 244 26.32 -13.44 -11.25
C THR A 244 25.20 -12.77 -12.04
N ILE A 245 25.39 -12.70 -13.36
CA ILE A 245 24.43 -12.12 -14.29
C ILE A 245 23.63 -13.24 -14.96
N THR A 246 22.32 -12.99 -15.12
CA THR A 246 21.39 -13.88 -15.84
C THR A 246 20.54 -13.06 -16.78
N ASP A 247 20.48 -13.43 -18.05
CA ASP A 247 19.64 -12.83 -19.08
C ASP A 247 18.44 -13.73 -19.37
N ILE A 248 17.22 -13.21 -19.14
CA ILE A 248 15.98 -13.94 -19.37
C ILE A 248 15.23 -13.33 -20.54
N LYS A 249 14.91 -14.17 -21.54
CA LYS A 249 14.02 -13.81 -22.63
C LYS A 249 12.58 -14.05 -22.24
N ALA A 250 11.69 -13.12 -22.58
CA ALA A 250 10.27 -13.25 -22.33
C ALA A 250 9.44 -12.60 -23.45
N THR A 251 8.28 -13.18 -23.71
CA THR A 251 7.28 -12.58 -24.61
C THR A 251 6.65 -11.33 -23.98
N ALA A 252 6.47 -11.35 -22.67
CA ALA A 252 5.96 -10.22 -21.90
C ALA A 252 6.75 -10.03 -20.61
N THR A 253 7.12 -8.79 -20.30
CA THR A 253 7.83 -8.41 -19.06
C THR A 253 6.95 -7.45 -18.26
N VAL A 254 6.66 -7.79 -17.00
CA VAL A 254 5.81 -7.00 -16.09
C VAL A 254 6.66 -6.33 -15.02
N LEU A 255 6.63 -5.02 -14.95
CA LEU A 255 7.16 -4.26 -13.81
C LEU A 255 6.13 -4.27 -12.66
N ALA A 256 6.41 -5.00 -11.59
CA ALA A 256 5.62 -5.06 -10.37
C ALA A 256 6.45 -4.69 -9.13
N THR A 257 7.37 -3.74 -9.30
CA THR A 257 8.53 -3.45 -8.45
C THR A 257 8.25 -2.53 -7.27
N GLY A 258 6.99 -2.14 -7.05
CA GLY A 258 6.63 -1.21 -5.99
C GLY A 258 6.97 0.26 -6.32
N GLY A 259 6.97 1.11 -5.30
CA GLY A 259 7.22 2.54 -5.40
C GLY A 259 8.69 2.94 -5.25
N PHE A 260 8.91 4.20 -4.81
CA PHE A 260 10.25 4.77 -4.61
C PHE A 260 10.44 5.44 -3.24
N ALA A 261 9.59 5.13 -2.27
CA ALA A 261 9.56 5.82 -0.98
C ALA A 261 10.86 5.72 -0.16
N ASP A 262 11.67 4.68 -0.38
CA ASP A 262 12.96 4.46 0.30
C ASP A 262 14.16 5.03 -0.48
N ASN A 263 13.94 5.57 -1.67
CA ASN A 263 14.97 6.20 -2.47
C ASN A 263 15.08 7.70 -2.16
N GLY A 264 16.06 8.10 -1.34
CA GLY A 264 16.22 9.49 -0.91
C GLY A 264 16.39 10.49 -2.06
N GLU A 265 17.05 10.14 -3.16
CA GLU A 265 17.21 11.01 -4.33
C GLU A 265 15.87 11.22 -5.06
N MET A 266 15.11 10.15 -5.28
CA MET A 266 13.80 10.25 -5.92
C MET A 266 12.80 10.99 -5.03
N VAL A 267 12.83 10.75 -3.72
CA VAL A 267 12.02 11.48 -2.74
C VAL A 267 12.36 12.98 -2.78
N GLN A 268 13.64 13.32 -2.71
CA GLN A 268 14.08 14.73 -2.78
C GLN A 268 13.69 15.38 -4.11
N ARG A 269 13.72 14.64 -5.21
CA ARG A 269 13.38 15.15 -6.54
C ARG A 269 11.89 15.36 -6.74
N TYR A 270 11.06 14.40 -6.34
CA TYR A 270 9.64 14.36 -6.69
C TYR A 270 8.70 14.81 -5.58
N ILE A 271 9.08 14.56 -4.32
CA ILE A 271 8.28 14.86 -3.13
C ILE A 271 9.14 15.50 -2.02
N PRO A 272 9.84 16.62 -2.30
CA PRO A 272 10.83 17.21 -1.41
C PRO A 272 10.27 17.59 -0.02
N ASP A 273 9.00 17.94 0.08
CA ASP A 273 8.34 18.28 1.35
C ASP A 273 8.35 17.11 2.34
N TRP A 274 8.49 15.88 1.84
CA TRP A 274 8.51 14.66 2.63
C TRP A 274 9.90 14.08 2.84
N ALA A 275 10.92 14.68 2.26
CA ALA A 275 12.30 14.16 2.32
C ALA A 275 12.85 14.04 3.75
N ASN A 276 12.42 14.93 4.65
CA ASN A 276 12.90 14.98 6.02
C ASN A 276 12.13 14.10 7.02
N TYR A 277 11.14 13.35 6.56
CA TYR A 277 10.42 12.42 7.42
C TYR A 277 11.01 11.01 7.31
N ALA A 278 10.95 10.26 8.40
CA ALA A 278 11.40 8.87 8.44
C ALA A 278 10.65 8.00 7.42
N GLN A 279 11.32 7.01 6.87
CA GLN A 279 10.70 5.99 6.03
C GLN A 279 10.22 4.83 6.88
N LEU A 280 8.96 4.43 6.71
CA LEU A 280 8.36 3.33 7.47
C LEU A 280 8.72 1.96 6.90
N VAL A 281 8.71 1.80 5.59
CA VAL A 281 8.91 0.50 4.92
C VAL A 281 10.11 0.59 3.99
N HIS A 282 10.98 -0.41 4.04
CA HIS A 282 12.23 -0.42 3.29
C HIS A 282 12.19 -1.37 2.09
N GLY A 283 12.88 -0.97 1.02
CA GLY A 283 13.04 -1.77 -0.19
C GLY A 283 12.44 -1.17 -1.46
N CYS A 284 11.54 -0.20 -1.37
CA CYS A 284 10.97 0.50 -2.52
C CYS A 284 11.92 1.58 -3.04
N MET A 285 12.92 1.17 -3.83
CA MET A 285 14.03 2.01 -4.31
C MET A 285 13.79 2.67 -5.67
N GLY A 286 12.61 2.46 -6.28
CA GLY A 286 12.30 3.03 -7.59
C GLY A 286 13.04 2.40 -8.77
N GLU A 287 13.56 1.20 -8.61
CA GLU A 287 14.34 0.50 -9.65
C GLU A 287 13.51 0.26 -10.91
N GLY A 288 12.25 -0.18 -10.76
CA GLY A 288 11.37 -0.35 -11.91
C GLY A 288 11.05 0.96 -12.64
N HIS A 289 10.97 2.09 -11.92
CA HIS A 289 10.82 3.40 -12.56
C HIS A 289 12.04 3.72 -13.44
N LYS A 290 13.27 3.47 -12.94
CA LYS A 290 14.50 3.68 -13.70
C LYS A 290 14.55 2.76 -14.94
N LEU A 291 14.24 1.47 -14.76
CA LEU A 291 14.19 0.48 -15.84
C LEU A 291 13.21 0.87 -16.94
N GLY A 292 11.96 1.19 -16.58
CA GLY A 292 10.95 1.54 -17.57
C GLY A 292 11.23 2.87 -18.29
N VAL A 293 11.78 3.89 -17.57
CA VAL A 293 12.23 5.14 -18.20
C VAL A 293 13.35 4.87 -19.20
N ALA A 294 14.32 4.04 -18.85
CA ALA A 294 15.39 3.64 -19.77
C ALA A 294 14.85 2.90 -20.99
N ALA A 295 13.75 2.17 -20.87
CA ALA A 295 13.07 1.53 -21.99
C ALA A 295 12.22 2.49 -22.84
N GLY A 296 12.05 3.75 -22.42
CA GLY A 296 11.27 4.78 -23.12
C GLY A 296 9.93 5.12 -22.45
N GLY A 297 9.59 4.51 -21.32
CA GLY A 297 8.36 4.75 -20.59
C GLY A 297 8.27 6.16 -20.01
N ALA A 298 7.08 6.72 -20.00
CA ALA A 298 6.78 8.04 -19.46
C ALA A 298 6.24 7.95 -18.02
N LEU A 299 6.82 8.72 -17.11
CA LEU A 299 6.35 8.83 -15.73
C LEU A 299 5.30 9.92 -15.59
N SER A 300 4.29 9.66 -14.78
CA SER A 300 3.21 10.58 -14.44
C SER A 300 2.89 10.52 -12.95
N GLY A 301 2.40 11.61 -12.37
CA GLY A 301 1.95 11.68 -10.98
C GLY A 301 3.04 11.43 -9.93
N MET A 302 4.31 11.68 -10.25
CA MET A 302 5.45 11.40 -9.37
C MET A 302 5.51 12.30 -8.12
N ASP A 303 4.78 13.41 -8.12
CA ASP A 303 4.66 14.34 -6.99
C ASP A 303 3.62 13.90 -5.95
N SER A 304 3.03 12.74 -6.16
CA SER A 304 2.06 12.14 -5.24
C SER A 304 2.77 11.26 -4.23
N SER A 305 2.48 11.45 -2.97
CA SER A 305 2.92 10.55 -1.91
C SER A 305 1.77 10.26 -0.96
N PHE A 306 1.75 9.04 -0.45
CA PHE A 306 0.89 8.67 0.64
C PHE A 306 1.70 8.68 1.93
N THR A 307 1.28 9.52 2.87
CA THR A 307 1.88 9.57 4.20
C THR A 307 1.00 8.83 5.18
N TYR A 308 1.64 8.08 6.05
CA TYR A 308 0.98 7.44 7.17
C TYR A 308 1.66 7.84 8.46
N CYS A 309 0.88 7.82 9.51
CA CYS A 309 1.41 7.95 10.86
C CYS A 309 1.84 6.59 11.40
N ASN A 310 2.83 6.62 12.23
CA ASN A 310 3.28 5.47 12.98
C ASN A 310 3.48 5.82 14.45
N LEU A 311 3.36 4.84 15.31
CA LEU A 311 3.92 4.96 16.64
C LEU A 311 5.44 5.09 16.50
N MET A 312 6.09 5.84 17.37
CA MET A 312 7.55 5.87 17.40
C MET A 312 8.08 4.45 17.57
N GLY A 313 8.43 3.89 16.46
CA GLY A 313 9.02 2.60 16.39
C GLY A 313 8.32 1.61 15.50
N ASP A 314 7.09 1.21 15.59
CA ASP A 314 6.62 0.12 14.72
C ASP A 314 5.14 -0.28 14.80
N ILE A 315 4.25 0.52 15.35
CA ILE A 315 2.82 0.25 15.21
C ILE A 315 2.27 0.98 13.98
N PRO A 316 2.09 0.31 12.86
CA PRO A 316 1.53 0.94 11.69
C PRO A 316 0.03 1.18 11.87
N ASN A 317 -0.44 2.30 11.36
CA ASN A 317 -1.86 2.59 11.16
C ASN A 317 -2.79 2.68 12.36
N CYS A 318 -2.30 3.06 13.52
CA CYS A 318 -3.20 3.33 14.64
C CYS A 318 -4.25 4.41 14.34
N THR A 319 -4.03 5.27 13.35
CA THR A 319 -5.06 6.22 12.90
C THR A 319 -6.23 5.57 12.20
N THR A 320 -6.07 4.42 11.60
CA THR A 320 -7.17 3.73 10.93
C THR A 320 -8.14 3.05 11.90
N TRP A 321 -7.80 3.00 13.18
CA TRP A 321 -8.71 2.46 14.18
C TRP A 321 -10.01 3.24 14.29
N GLY A 322 -10.00 4.54 13.97
CA GLY A 322 -11.21 5.35 13.87
C GLY A 322 -12.27 4.83 12.89
N TYR A 323 -11.90 3.92 11.98
CA TYR A 323 -12.87 3.21 11.15
C TYR A 323 -13.59 2.07 11.89
N TRP A 324 -12.99 1.55 12.97
CA TRP A 324 -13.42 0.32 13.61
C TRP A 324 -13.93 0.52 15.02
N THR A 325 -13.53 1.61 15.66
CA THR A 325 -13.81 1.84 17.08
C THR A 325 -13.75 3.32 17.43
N PRO A 326 -14.39 3.74 18.53
CA PRO A 326 -14.26 5.11 19.01
C PRO A 326 -12.82 5.45 19.38
N ILE A 327 -12.26 6.48 18.76
CA ILE A 327 -11.00 7.11 19.14
C ILE A 327 -11.15 8.63 19.10
N VAL A 328 -10.26 9.33 19.82
CA VAL A 328 -10.11 10.78 19.75
C VAL A 328 -8.65 11.09 19.44
N LEU A 329 -8.42 11.88 18.38
CA LEU A 329 -7.07 12.30 17.99
C LEU A 329 -6.81 13.73 18.48
N VAL A 330 -5.72 13.91 19.23
CA VAL A 330 -5.33 15.23 19.74
C VAL A 330 -3.88 15.55 19.40
N LEU A 331 -3.62 16.82 19.08
CA LEU A 331 -2.26 17.36 18.94
C LEU A 331 -1.58 17.53 20.32
N PRO A 332 -0.27 17.78 20.38
CA PRO A 332 0.44 18.07 21.62
C PRO A 332 -0.11 19.26 22.42
N ASN A 333 -0.93 20.12 21.82
CA ASN A 333 -1.65 21.16 22.51
C ASN A 333 -2.95 20.71 23.18
N GLY A 334 -3.29 19.41 23.13
CA GLY A 334 -4.48 18.81 23.73
C GLY A 334 -5.79 19.02 22.96
N LYS A 335 -5.75 19.55 21.72
CA LYS A 335 -6.96 19.80 20.90
C LYS A 335 -7.14 18.75 19.82
N ARG A 336 -8.40 18.39 19.56
CA ARG A 336 -8.78 17.66 18.33
C ARG A 336 -8.43 18.49 17.11
N PHE A 337 -8.13 17.83 16.00
CA PHE A 337 -7.68 18.50 14.77
C PHE A 337 -8.24 17.88 13.49
N ILE A 338 -8.93 16.74 13.58
CA ILE A 338 -9.48 16.02 12.43
C ILE A 338 -10.65 15.14 12.87
N LYS A 339 -11.50 14.74 11.93
CA LYS A 339 -12.50 13.69 12.12
C LYS A 339 -11.82 12.31 12.11
N GLU A 340 -11.96 11.59 13.19
CA GLU A 340 -11.22 10.35 13.41
C GLU A 340 -11.71 9.18 12.56
N ASP A 341 -12.94 9.21 12.09
CA ASP A 341 -13.52 8.19 11.22
C ASP A 341 -13.06 8.30 9.75
N GLN A 342 -12.24 9.30 9.42
CA GLN A 342 -11.56 9.48 8.14
C GLN A 342 -10.11 9.94 8.35
N SER A 343 -9.43 9.28 9.26
CA SER A 343 -8.13 9.71 9.78
C SER A 343 -6.93 9.46 8.86
N HIS A 344 -7.14 9.12 7.58
CA HIS A 344 -6.04 8.99 6.61
C HIS A 344 -5.22 10.27 6.47
N ASP A 345 -5.88 11.41 6.59
CA ASP A 345 -5.24 12.70 6.40
C ASP A 345 -4.65 13.26 7.71
N ALA A 346 -4.65 12.45 8.80
CA ALA A 346 -4.17 12.92 10.11
C ALA A 346 -2.72 13.41 10.06
N ALA A 347 -1.84 12.74 9.32
CA ALA A 347 -0.46 13.17 9.16
C ALA A 347 -0.38 14.53 8.44
N ILE A 348 -1.16 14.72 7.38
CA ILE A 348 -1.23 15.98 6.63
C ILE A 348 -1.80 17.09 7.51
N ALA A 349 -2.92 16.82 8.18
CA ALA A 349 -3.57 17.79 9.06
C ALA A 349 -2.68 18.21 10.24
N ALA A 350 -1.91 17.28 10.82
CA ALA A 350 -0.94 17.58 11.86
C ALA A 350 0.18 18.50 11.34
N VAL A 351 0.73 18.19 10.15
CA VAL A 351 1.78 18.99 9.51
C VAL A 351 1.27 20.40 9.17
N GLU A 352 0.07 20.53 8.63
CA GLU A 352 -0.58 21.82 8.35
C GLU A 352 -0.81 22.64 9.62
N ALA A 353 -1.09 21.97 10.74
CA ALA A 353 -1.19 22.59 12.05
C ALA A 353 0.17 22.91 12.71
N GLY A 354 1.29 22.58 12.07
CA GLY A 354 2.65 22.83 12.53
C GLY A 354 3.23 21.77 13.47
N TYR A 355 2.60 20.58 13.52
CA TYR A 355 3.05 19.47 14.35
C TYR A 355 3.59 18.32 13.51
N ARG A 356 4.39 17.46 14.13
CA ARG A 356 4.93 16.24 13.52
C ARG A 356 4.48 14.98 14.23
N GLU A 357 3.72 15.14 15.31
CA GLU A 357 3.21 14.06 16.15
C GLU A 357 1.83 14.43 16.71
N TRP A 358 1.10 13.42 17.13
CA TRP A 358 -0.18 13.54 17.83
C TRP A 358 -0.44 12.30 18.67
N TRP A 359 -1.50 12.35 19.48
CA TRP A 359 -1.94 11.24 20.31
C TRP A 359 -3.25 10.67 19.79
N SER A 360 -3.34 9.34 19.75
CA SER A 360 -4.58 8.59 19.55
C SER A 360 -5.05 8.10 20.91
N ILE A 361 -6.20 8.59 21.36
CA ILE A 361 -6.80 8.27 22.66
C ILE A 361 -8.00 7.36 22.45
N PHE A 362 -8.10 6.30 23.25
CA PHE A 362 -9.17 5.31 23.21
C PHE A 362 -9.42 4.73 24.60
N ASP A 363 -10.51 3.97 24.78
CA ASP A 363 -10.87 3.30 26.01
C ASP A 363 -10.54 1.80 25.98
N GLN A 364 -10.83 1.10 27.08
CA GLN A 364 -10.60 -0.34 27.17
C GLN A 364 -11.42 -1.14 26.15
N LYS A 365 -12.66 -0.70 25.82
CA LYS A 365 -13.47 -1.39 24.82
C LYS A 365 -12.82 -1.34 23.44
N ALA A 366 -12.25 -0.17 23.10
CA ALA A 366 -11.49 -0.01 21.88
C ALA A 366 -10.18 -0.78 21.90
N PHE A 367 -9.49 -0.86 23.06
CA PHE A 367 -8.30 -1.66 23.23
C PHE A 367 -8.57 -3.15 22.99
N ASP A 368 -9.66 -3.67 23.52
CA ASP A 368 -10.08 -5.07 23.38
C ASP A 368 -10.67 -5.38 22.00
N ALA A 369 -11.00 -4.32 21.21
CA ALA A 369 -11.52 -4.50 19.88
C ALA A 369 -10.47 -5.12 18.93
N ARG A 370 -10.94 -5.78 17.90
CA ARG A 370 -10.12 -6.45 16.88
C ARG A 370 -8.95 -5.61 16.39
N CYS A 371 -7.84 -6.23 16.19
CA CYS A 371 -6.60 -5.69 15.62
C CYS A 371 -5.76 -4.82 16.58
N ILE A 372 -6.29 -4.36 17.69
CA ILE A 372 -5.55 -3.46 18.59
C ILE A 372 -4.72 -4.23 19.61
N ALA A 373 -5.33 -5.14 20.35
CA ALA A 373 -4.67 -5.78 21.50
C ALA A 373 -3.34 -6.46 21.17
N ALA A 374 -3.32 -7.34 20.17
CA ALA A 374 -2.11 -8.09 19.81
C ALA A 374 -0.97 -7.20 19.28
N SER A 375 -1.33 -6.13 18.54
CA SER A 375 -0.35 -5.19 17.99
C SER A 375 0.21 -4.28 19.05
N VAL A 376 -0.66 -3.76 19.91
CA VAL A 376 -0.28 -2.83 20.98
C VAL A 376 0.59 -3.52 22.02
N GLU A 377 0.22 -4.71 22.47
CA GLU A 377 1.01 -5.46 23.47
C GLU A 377 2.43 -5.78 23.00
N SER A 378 2.61 -6.12 21.73
CA SER A 378 3.94 -6.38 21.16
C SER A 378 4.79 -5.11 21.12
N ASN A 379 4.21 -3.99 20.78
CA ASN A 379 4.93 -2.74 20.53
C ASN A 379 5.09 -1.87 21.79
N ILE A 380 4.18 -1.93 22.75
CA ILE A 380 4.32 -1.25 24.05
C ILE A 380 5.61 -1.70 24.76
N LYS A 381 5.97 -2.99 24.65
CA LYS A 381 7.21 -3.51 25.25
C LYS A 381 8.48 -2.90 24.69
N THR A 382 8.43 -2.40 23.46
CA THR A 382 9.58 -1.77 22.80
C THR A 382 9.54 -0.24 22.85
N HIS A 383 8.36 0.35 23.11
CA HIS A 383 8.13 1.80 23.07
C HIS A 383 7.26 2.26 24.25
N GLU A 384 7.69 1.95 25.47
CA GLU A 384 6.95 2.31 26.69
C GLU A 384 6.69 3.81 26.82
N ASP A 385 7.58 4.66 26.28
CA ASP A 385 7.46 6.12 26.27
C ASP A 385 6.39 6.67 25.32
N ALA A 386 5.90 5.84 24.40
CA ALA A 386 4.87 6.22 23.43
C ALA A 386 3.46 5.76 23.83
N TYR A 387 3.31 5.12 24.98
CA TYR A 387 2.04 4.61 25.48
C TYR A 387 1.75 5.12 26.89
N VAL A 388 0.52 5.58 27.08
CA VAL A 388 0.02 6.03 28.38
C VAL A 388 -1.30 5.34 28.69
N THR A 389 -1.49 4.95 29.94
CA THR A 389 -2.77 4.50 30.48
C THR A 389 -3.11 5.31 31.73
N ALA A 390 -4.36 5.69 31.91
CA ALA A 390 -4.79 6.55 32.99
C ALA A 390 -6.27 6.35 33.35
N ASN A 391 -6.64 6.59 34.61
CA ASN A 391 -8.02 6.54 35.05
C ASN A 391 -8.71 7.91 35.06
N THR A 392 -7.96 8.97 34.89
CA THR A 392 -8.47 10.35 34.83
C THR A 392 -7.85 11.11 33.67
N LEU A 393 -8.53 12.16 33.19
CA LEU A 393 -7.98 13.04 32.15
C LEU A 393 -6.77 13.85 32.64
N ASP A 394 -6.66 14.14 33.93
CA ASP A 394 -5.49 14.82 34.50
C ASP A 394 -4.25 13.91 34.48
N GLU A 395 -4.40 12.63 34.86
CA GLU A 395 -3.33 11.64 34.77
C GLU A 395 -2.94 11.39 33.30
N LEU A 396 -3.95 11.30 32.39
CA LEU A 396 -3.72 11.12 30.96
C LEU A 396 -2.92 12.28 30.38
N ALA A 397 -3.34 13.53 30.68
CA ALA A 397 -2.66 14.73 30.22
C ALA A 397 -1.20 14.82 30.72
N ALA A 398 -0.99 14.45 31.98
CA ALA A 398 0.35 14.41 32.58
C ALA A 398 1.24 13.34 31.90
N GLY A 399 0.71 12.15 31.62
CA GLY A 399 1.45 11.10 30.94
C GLY A 399 1.76 11.43 29.46
N MET A 400 0.87 12.17 28.81
CA MET A 400 1.02 12.62 27.42
C MET A 400 1.87 13.89 27.27
N ASP A 401 2.20 14.56 28.35
CA ASP A 401 2.81 15.92 28.35
C ASP A 401 2.00 16.94 27.55
N VAL A 402 0.69 16.97 27.77
CA VAL A 402 -0.23 17.92 27.12
C VAL A 402 -0.92 18.80 28.17
N PRO A 403 -1.38 20.02 27.81
CA PRO A 403 -2.08 20.90 28.77
C PRO A 403 -3.38 20.29 29.29
N ALA A 404 -3.44 19.96 30.58
CA ALA A 404 -4.55 19.25 31.21
C ALA A 404 -5.90 20.00 31.05
N GLU A 405 -5.93 21.31 31.24
CA GLU A 405 -7.14 22.11 31.08
C GLU A 405 -7.66 22.10 29.64
N THR A 406 -6.74 22.09 28.65
CA THR A 406 -7.12 22.01 27.25
C THR A 406 -7.67 20.62 26.92
N LEU A 407 -7.02 19.55 27.39
CA LEU A 407 -7.48 18.18 27.16
C LEU A 407 -8.89 17.96 27.78
N LYS A 408 -9.10 18.40 29.03
CA LYS A 408 -10.40 18.34 29.69
C LYS A 408 -11.49 19.12 28.92
N ALA A 409 -11.16 20.32 28.43
CA ALA A 409 -12.09 21.11 27.63
C ALA A 409 -12.39 20.41 26.28
N THR A 410 -11.41 19.77 25.65
CA THR A 410 -11.59 18.98 24.43
C THR A 410 -12.55 17.82 24.65
N PHE A 411 -12.37 17.06 25.74
CA PHE A 411 -13.25 15.93 26.06
C PHE A 411 -14.65 16.40 26.44
N ALA A 412 -14.79 17.46 27.25
CA ALA A 412 -16.09 18.04 27.58
C ALA A 412 -16.84 18.46 26.30
N ARG A 413 -16.16 19.12 25.36
CA ARG A 413 -16.74 19.48 24.08
C ARG A 413 -17.13 18.27 23.24
N TYR A 414 -16.27 17.25 23.20
CA TYR A 414 -16.56 16.01 22.50
C TYR A 414 -17.78 15.30 23.06
N ASP A 415 -17.94 15.23 24.39
CA ASP A 415 -19.11 14.65 25.05
C ASP A 415 -20.40 15.44 24.78
N GLU A 416 -20.35 16.77 24.66
CA GLU A 416 -21.47 17.57 24.18
C GLU A 416 -21.90 17.17 22.78
N LEU A 417 -20.96 16.95 21.86
CA LEU A 417 -21.24 16.53 20.49
C LEU A 417 -21.82 15.12 20.43
N VAL A 418 -21.30 14.21 21.27
CA VAL A 418 -21.85 12.86 21.44
C VAL A 418 -23.30 12.93 21.95
N ALA A 419 -23.56 13.74 22.96
CA ALA A 419 -24.90 13.91 23.51
C ALA A 419 -25.89 14.54 22.50
N ALA A 420 -25.40 15.40 21.63
CA ALA A 420 -26.17 15.99 20.53
C ALA A 420 -26.38 15.00 19.35
N GLY A 421 -25.63 13.90 19.29
CA GLY A 421 -25.68 12.94 18.20
C GLY A 421 -25.08 13.45 16.89
N GLU A 422 -24.34 14.57 16.92
CA GLU A 422 -23.75 15.20 15.76
C GLU A 422 -22.43 15.89 16.10
N ASP A 423 -21.37 15.58 15.36
CA ASP A 423 -20.08 16.30 15.45
C ASP A 423 -20.08 17.50 14.50
N THR A 424 -20.46 18.66 15.02
CA THR A 424 -20.48 19.93 14.26
C THR A 424 -19.08 20.54 14.11
N ASP A 425 -18.08 20.05 14.84
CA ASP A 425 -16.73 20.61 14.81
C ASP A 425 -15.87 20.00 13.67
N PHE A 426 -16.00 18.68 13.43
CA PHE A 426 -15.22 17.97 12.42
C PHE A 426 -16.06 17.04 11.52
N GLU A 427 -17.38 16.99 11.71
CA GLU A 427 -18.30 16.16 10.90
C GLU A 427 -18.03 14.65 11.01
N LYS A 428 -17.54 14.16 12.14
CA LYS A 428 -17.39 12.73 12.40
C LYS A 428 -18.74 12.04 12.35
N LYS A 429 -18.91 11.01 11.54
CA LYS A 429 -20.19 10.33 11.32
C LYS A 429 -20.28 8.97 12.01
N ALA A 430 -19.15 8.29 12.21
CA ALA A 430 -19.13 6.98 12.80
C ALA A 430 -18.34 6.98 14.11
N TRP A 431 -18.78 6.08 15.01
CA TRP A 431 -18.13 5.91 16.30
C TRP A 431 -18.09 7.21 17.12
N LEU A 432 -19.16 8.01 17.01
CA LEU A 432 -19.35 9.20 17.83
C LEU A 432 -19.85 8.76 19.21
N ASN A 433 -18.92 8.30 20.04
CA ASN A 433 -19.18 7.75 21.38
C ASN A 433 -18.21 8.38 22.37
N SER A 434 -18.68 8.66 23.59
CA SER A 434 -17.81 9.05 24.70
C SER A 434 -16.85 7.91 25.05
N LEU A 435 -15.63 8.28 25.46
CA LEU A 435 -14.65 7.34 25.96
C LEU A 435 -14.75 7.25 27.49
N GLU A 436 -14.64 6.05 28.03
CA GLU A 436 -14.69 5.77 29.46
C GLU A 436 -13.33 5.32 30.00
N PRO A 437 -12.96 5.68 31.25
CA PRO A 437 -11.74 5.18 31.85
C PRO A 437 -11.78 3.65 32.06
N PRO A 438 -10.63 2.92 32.03
CA PRO A 438 -9.32 3.50 31.82
C PRO A 438 -9.13 4.00 30.38
N TYR A 439 -8.47 5.13 30.26
CA TYR A 439 -8.05 5.69 29.00
C TYR A 439 -6.68 5.13 28.60
N HIS A 440 -6.50 4.95 27.32
CA HIS A 440 -5.24 4.58 26.68
C HIS A 440 -4.88 5.66 25.65
N ALA A 441 -3.61 5.98 25.52
CA ALA A 441 -3.13 6.89 24.50
C ALA A 441 -1.85 6.37 23.87
N LEU A 442 -1.77 6.48 22.54
CA LEU A 442 -0.59 6.17 21.76
C LEU A 442 -0.08 7.41 21.06
N ARG A 443 1.22 7.70 21.21
CA ARG A 443 1.89 8.77 20.49
C ARG A 443 2.22 8.31 19.07
N LEU A 444 1.77 9.05 18.10
CA LEU A 444 1.95 8.81 16.67
C LEU A 444 2.77 9.93 16.05
N ASN A 445 3.60 9.61 15.09
CA ASN A 445 4.42 10.56 14.37
C ASN A 445 4.22 10.47 12.86
N VAL A 446 4.55 11.55 12.16
CA VAL A 446 4.53 11.62 10.71
C VAL A 446 5.69 10.83 10.13
N CYS A 447 5.39 9.91 9.21
CA CYS A 447 6.41 9.18 8.47
C CYS A 447 6.01 9.06 6.99
N ARG A 448 7.00 8.78 6.13
CA ARG A 448 6.75 8.34 4.76
C ARG A 448 6.45 6.86 4.77
N TYR A 449 5.45 6.48 4.01
CA TYR A 449 5.10 5.07 3.90
C TYR A 449 5.30 4.55 2.48
N LYS A 450 4.58 5.10 1.53
CA LYS A 450 4.58 4.65 0.14
C LYS A 450 4.41 5.84 -0.80
N THR A 451 4.75 5.64 -2.05
CA THR A 451 4.57 6.62 -3.11
C THR A 451 3.54 6.14 -4.11
N SER A 452 2.79 7.08 -4.64
CA SER A 452 1.99 6.93 -5.84
C SER A 452 2.67 7.70 -6.96
N GLY A 453 2.47 7.26 -8.18
CA GLY A 453 3.16 7.84 -9.32
C GLY A 453 4.12 6.83 -9.96
N GLY A 454 4.17 6.88 -11.26
CA GLY A 454 4.91 5.93 -12.07
C GLY A 454 4.42 5.95 -13.50
N PHE A 455 4.39 4.80 -14.15
CA PHE A 455 3.97 4.72 -15.54
C PHE A 455 2.46 4.82 -15.72
N MET A 456 2.05 5.57 -16.73
CA MET A 456 0.74 5.38 -17.33
C MET A 456 0.77 4.08 -18.13
N VAL A 457 -0.31 3.32 -18.09
CA VAL A 457 -0.49 2.13 -18.92
C VAL A 457 -1.62 2.34 -19.90
N GLY A 458 -1.53 1.74 -21.07
CA GLY A 458 -2.54 1.79 -22.12
C GLY A 458 -3.67 0.78 -21.91
N PRO A 459 -4.59 0.67 -22.89
CA PRO A 459 -5.75 -0.23 -22.79
C PRO A 459 -5.39 -1.70 -22.63
N ASN A 460 -4.21 -2.10 -23.11
CA ASN A 460 -3.68 -3.48 -22.98
C ASN A 460 -2.73 -3.66 -21.78
N ASN A 461 -2.72 -2.71 -20.84
CA ASN A 461 -1.83 -2.68 -19.68
C ASN A 461 -0.32 -2.58 -20.01
N GLN A 462 0.04 -2.22 -21.24
CA GLN A 462 1.41 -1.93 -21.61
C GLN A 462 1.81 -0.52 -21.18
N VAL A 463 3.07 -0.34 -20.81
CA VAL A 463 3.63 0.96 -20.44
C VAL A 463 3.55 1.91 -21.62
N LEU A 464 3.08 3.14 -21.39
CA LEU A 464 3.06 4.19 -22.43
C LEU A 464 4.38 4.96 -22.47
N ASP A 465 4.78 5.34 -23.67
CA ASP A 465 5.87 6.28 -23.92
C ASP A 465 5.40 7.75 -23.82
N LYS A 466 6.26 8.70 -24.19
CA LYS A 466 5.96 10.13 -24.13
C LYS A 466 4.96 10.61 -25.19
N GLU A 467 4.70 9.82 -26.20
CA GLU A 467 3.72 10.02 -27.25
C GLU A 467 2.43 9.23 -27.03
N ASP A 468 2.22 8.73 -25.80
CA ASP A 468 1.08 7.89 -25.41
C ASP A 468 0.94 6.58 -26.22
N LYS A 469 2.07 6.04 -26.73
CA LYS A 469 2.09 4.77 -27.42
C LYS A 469 2.55 3.67 -26.50
N GLU A 470 1.91 2.52 -26.61
CA GLU A 470 2.30 1.32 -25.85
C GLU A 470 3.69 0.82 -26.29
N ILE A 471 4.56 0.55 -25.30
CA ILE A 471 5.86 -0.08 -25.53
C ILE A 471 5.63 -1.59 -25.63
N PRO A 472 5.88 -2.20 -26.83
CA PRO A 472 5.62 -3.63 -27.01
C PRO A 472 6.40 -4.49 -26.02
N GLY A 473 5.75 -5.49 -25.43
CA GLY A 473 6.34 -6.44 -24.51
C GLY A 473 6.56 -5.93 -23.09
N LEU A 474 6.30 -4.62 -22.79
CA LEU A 474 6.48 -4.04 -21.48
C LEU A 474 5.16 -3.70 -20.82
N TYR A 475 4.89 -4.32 -19.67
CA TYR A 475 3.69 -4.13 -18.85
C TYR A 475 4.06 -3.58 -17.48
N ALA A 476 3.09 -2.99 -16.77
CA ALA A 476 3.31 -2.53 -15.40
C ALA A 476 2.06 -2.68 -14.54
N ALA A 477 2.26 -3.01 -13.27
CA ALA A 477 1.18 -3.15 -12.29
C ALA A 477 1.61 -2.70 -10.88
N GLY A 478 0.66 -2.29 -10.08
CA GLY A 478 0.91 -1.87 -8.70
C GLY A 478 1.51 -0.47 -8.60
N ALA A 479 2.25 -0.22 -7.52
CA ALA A 479 2.72 1.11 -7.14
C ALA A 479 3.75 1.73 -8.10
N VAL A 480 4.28 0.98 -9.06
CA VAL A 480 5.12 1.49 -10.15
C VAL A 480 4.29 2.19 -11.23
N THR A 481 2.96 2.16 -11.14
CA THR A 481 2.03 2.85 -12.05
C THR A 481 1.36 4.03 -11.38
N THR A 482 1.04 5.06 -12.12
CA THR A 482 0.33 6.24 -11.62
C THR A 482 -1.14 5.94 -11.26
N LEU A 483 -1.72 4.85 -11.76
CA LEU A 483 -3.13 4.49 -11.61
C LEU A 483 -3.44 3.59 -10.41
N SER A 484 -2.43 3.22 -9.62
CA SER A 484 -2.63 2.23 -8.56
C SER A 484 -2.82 2.81 -7.15
N TYR A 485 -2.53 4.07 -6.93
CA TYR A 485 -2.50 4.69 -5.58
C TYR A 485 -1.72 3.90 -4.52
N ALA A 486 -0.92 2.94 -4.93
CA ALA A 486 -0.12 2.07 -4.07
C ALA A 486 -0.91 1.43 -2.90
N SER A 487 -2.21 1.17 -3.07
CA SER A 487 -3.03 0.47 -2.07
C SER A 487 -3.03 -1.04 -2.29
N VAL A 488 -3.32 -1.81 -1.24
CA VAL A 488 -3.49 -3.27 -1.32
C VAL A 488 -4.44 -3.63 -2.46
N SER A 489 -5.65 -3.06 -2.44
CA SER A 489 -6.70 -3.33 -3.41
C SER A 489 -6.28 -3.01 -4.84
N THR A 490 -5.68 -1.83 -5.05
CA THR A 490 -5.31 -1.40 -6.40
C THR A 490 -4.07 -2.13 -6.92
N CYS A 491 -3.14 -2.52 -6.05
CA CYS A 491 -2.02 -3.37 -6.45
C CYS A 491 -2.50 -4.77 -6.89
N MET A 492 -3.39 -5.39 -6.13
CA MET A 492 -3.99 -6.68 -6.49
C MET A 492 -4.82 -6.57 -7.78
N ALA A 493 -5.68 -5.55 -7.86
CA ALA A 493 -6.56 -5.33 -9.00
C ALA A 493 -5.78 -5.10 -10.30
N THR A 494 -4.79 -4.21 -10.29
CA THR A 494 -3.97 -3.93 -11.49
C THR A 494 -3.12 -5.15 -11.86
N GLY A 495 -2.56 -5.86 -10.89
CA GLY A 495 -1.82 -7.07 -11.12
C GLY A 495 -2.69 -8.15 -11.78
N TYR A 496 -3.85 -8.45 -11.19
CA TYR A 496 -4.76 -9.46 -11.73
C TYR A 496 -5.28 -9.09 -13.12
N TYR A 497 -5.57 -7.81 -13.36
CA TYR A 497 -6.02 -7.33 -14.67
C TYR A 497 -4.93 -7.46 -15.75
N VAL A 498 -3.68 -7.15 -15.41
CA VAL A 498 -2.52 -7.47 -16.28
C VAL A 498 -2.46 -8.98 -16.51
N GLY A 499 -2.62 -9.79 -15.48
CA GLY A 499 -2.62 -11.24 -15.59
C GLY A 499 -3.70 -11.77 -16.55
N GLU A 500 -4.93 -11.24 -16.50
CA GLU A 500 -5.99 -11.61 -17.47
C GLU A 500 -5.57 -11.27 -18.91
N THR A 501 -4.96 -10.12 -19.12
CA THR A 501 -4.41 -9.73 -20.44
C THR A 501 -3.35 -10.73 -20.91
N LEU A 502 -2.42 -11.09 -20.03
CA LEU A 502 -1.30 -11.98 -20.35
C LEU A 502 -1.72 -13.43 -20.55
N ALA A 503 -2.76 -13.89 -19.87
CA ALA A 503 -3.31 -15.23 -20.03
C ALA A 503 -3.88 -15.45 -21.45
N ALA A 504 -4.28 -14.36 -22.11
CA ALA A 504 -4.85 -14.38 -23.48
C ALA A 504 -3.78 -14.34 -24.60
N LEU A 505 -2.50 -14.03 -24.27
CA LEU A 505 -1.37 -14.09 -25.20
C LEU A 505 -1.03 -15.56 -25.51
#